data_b531b4272228b073f80ab718d714578d
#
_entry.id   b531b4272228b073f80ab718d714578d
#
_cell.length_a   1.000
_cell.length_b   1.000
_cell.length_c   1.000
_cell.angle_alpha   90.00
_cell.angle_beta   90.00
_cell.angle_gamma   90.00
#
_symmetry.space_group_name_H-M   'P 1'
#
loop_
_entity.id
_entity.type
_entity.pdbx_description
1 polymer ?
#
loop_
_entity_poly.entity_id
_entity_poly.type
_entity_poly.pdbx_seq_one_letter_code
_entity_poly.pdbx_strand_id
1 'polypeptide(L)'
;MKQTTKIFAIILVAFLFLSENNFAQNNEQPLLIVSFNMVSMGDVAKVNKMADSVFAPILRELVDEGMIYSFGNFSHSWGDEWNVNTWYTAKDMASFDKFWDEYVSRIGKRHPGAWASTVKYFQAHKDNIYTIRYQYPEPSTK
;
A
#
# COMPACT_ATOMS: atom_id res chain seq x y z
N MET A 1 -51.14 22.98 -24.77
CA MET A 1 -50.41 21.75 -25.11
C MET A 1 -48.92 21.93 -25.50
N LYS A 2 -48.51 23.00 -26.16
CA LYS A 2 -47.08 23.18 -26.60
C LYS A 2 -46.07 23.49 -25.47
N GLN A 3 -46.48 23.99 -24.33
CA GLN A 3 -45.60 24.35 -23.21
C GLN A 3 -45.26 23.15 -22.31
N THR A 4 -46.22 22.25 -22.06
CA THR A 4 -46.02 21.04 -21.25
C THR A 4 -45.01 20.08 -21.86
N THR A 5 -44.97 19.97 -23.19
CA THR A 5 -44.03 19.10 -23.93
C THR A 5 -42.60 19.59 -23.82
N LYS A 6 -42.35 20.91 -23.75
CA LYS A 6 -41.00 21.50 -23.58
C LYS A 6 -40.45 21.28 -22.18
N ILE A 7 -41.27 21.35 -21.14
CA ILE A 7 -40.88 21.10 -19.76
C ILE A 7 -40.51 19.63 -19.56
N PHE A 8 -41.28 18.71 -20.16
CA PHE A 8 -40.97 17.26 -20.09
C PHE A 8 -39.64 16.91 -20.78
N ALA A 9 -39.33 17.55 -21.92
CA ALA A 9 -38.07 17.33 -22.64
C ALA A 9 -36.86 17.83 -21.83
N ILE A 10 -36.99 18.97 -21.13
CA ILE A 10 -35.91 19.52 -20.32
C ILE A 10 -35.63 18.63 -19.09
N ILE A 11 -36.69 18.11 -18.45
CA ILE A 11 -36.55 17.22 -17.30
C ILE A 11 -35.90 15.88 -17.71
N LEU A 12 -36.28 15.33 -18.87
CA LEU A 12 -35.69 14.10 -19.38
C LEU A 12 -34.19 14.24 -19.73
N VAL A 13 -33.80 15.38 -20.32
CA VAL A 13 -32.41 15.67 -20.64
C VAL A 13 -31.59 15.88 -19.33
N ALA A 14 -32.15 16.57 -18.33
CA ALA A 14 -31.49 16.74 -17.03
C ALA A 14 -31.29 15.39 -16.30
N PHE A 15 -32.25 14.47 -16.43
CA PHE A 15 -32.11 13.12 -15.84
C PHE A 15 -31.02 12.27 -16.53
N LEU A 16 -30.81 12.45 -17.85
CA LEU A 16 -29.75 11.77 -18.57
C LEU A 16 -28.35 12.27 -18.17
N PHE A 17 -28.19 13.57 -17.86
CA PHE A 17 -26.93 14.11 -17.37
C PHE A 17 -26.63 13.77 -15.90
N LEU A 18 -27.64 13.44 -15.10
CA LEU A 18 -27.46 13.01 -13.71
C LEU A 18 -27.11 11.53 -13.57
N SER A 19 -27.36 10.72 -14.60
CA SER A 19 -27.06 9.29 -14.57
C SER A 19 -25.62 8.94 -14.98
N GLU A 20 -24.88 9.85 -15.63
CA GLU A 20 -23.52 9.58 -16.06
C GLU A 20 -22.47 9.71 -14.94
N ASN A 21 -22.81 10.35 -13.82
CA ASN A 21 -21.86 10.54 -12.71
C ASN A 21 -21.79 9.35 -11.74
N ASN A 22 -22.60 8.32 -11.91
CA ASN A 22 -22.60 7.17 -11.01
C ASN A 22 -21.89 5.91 -11.53
N PHE A 23 -21.36 5.94 -12.77
CA PHE A 23 -20.65 4.79 -13.34
C PHE A 23 -19.14 4.92 -13.40
N ALA A 24 -18.59 6.06 -13.05
CA ALA A 24 -17.15 6.23 -12.82
C ALA A 24 -16.83 6.13 -11.32
N GLN A 25 -17.34 5.11 -10.65
CA GLN A 25 -16.70 4.62 -9.46
C GLN A 25 -15.39 4.02 -9.97
N ASN A 26 -14.32 4.81 -9.93
CA ASN A 26 -12.96 4.31 -10.05
C ASN A 26 -12.80 3.27 -8.94
N ASN A 27 -13.12 2.03 -9.25
CA ASN A 27 -12.74 0.88 -8.46
C ASN A 27 -11.24 0.68 -8.66
N GLU A 28 -10.44 1.69 -8.27
CA GLU A 28 -9.02 1.53 -8.10
C GLU A 28 -8.86 0.52 -6.98
N GLN A 29 -8.60 -0.71 -7.40
CA GLN A 29 -8.39 -1.77 -6.44
C GLN A 29 -7.08 -1.47 -5.70
N PRO A 30 -7.06 -1.57 -4.38
CA PRO A 30 -5.86 -1.29 -3.61
C PRO A 30 -4.73 -2.22 -4.03
N LEU A 31 -3.51 -1.72 -3.92
CA LEU A 31 -2.31 -2.46 -4.23
C LEU A 31 -1.79 -3.19 -3.00
N LEU A 32 -1.25 -4.37 -3.22
CA LEU A 32 -0.38 -5.08 -2.30
C LEU A 32 1.03 -5.10 -2.88
N ILE A 33 1.93 -4.44 -2.22
CA ILE A 33 3.35 -4.41 -2.54
C ILE A 33 4.06 -5.37 -1.58
N VAL A 34 4.83 -6.31 -2.09
CA VAL A 34 5.54 -7.29 -1.27
C VAL A 34 7.01 -7.28 -1.62
N SER A 35 7.82 -7.03 -0.61
CA SER A 35 9.27 -7.06 -0.64
C SER A 35 9.75 -8.41 -0.11
N PHE A 36 10.33 -9.21 -0.96
CA PHE A 36 10.86 -10.53 -0.63
C PHE A 36 12.38 -10.46 -0.47
N ASN A 37 12.88 -10.90 0.66
CA ASN A 37 14.31 -10.90 0.94
C ASN A 37 14.79 -12.31 1.31
N MET A 38 15.92 -12.69 0.75
CA MET A 38 16.65 -13.89 1.13
C MET A 38 17.77 -13.50 2.09
N VAL A 39 17.73 -14.04 3.30
CA VAL A 39 18.69 -13.76 4.37
C VAL A 39 19.26 -15.08 4.89
N SER A 40 20.59 -15.11 5.17
CA SER A 40 21.17 -16.28 5.83
C SER A 40 20.47 -16.58 7.16
N MET A 41 20.20 -17.86 7.44
CA MET A 41 19.48 -18.25 8.65
C MET A 41 20.10 -17.69 9.94
N GLY A 42 21.44 -17.58 9.99
CA GLY A 42 22.17 -17.01 11.13
C GLY A 42 21.97 -15.50 11.32
N ASP A 43 21.47 -14.80 10.31
CA ASP A 43 21.26 -13.35 10.34
C ASP A 43 19.78 -12.93 10.41
N VAL A 44 18.84 -13.87 10.22
CA VAL A 44 17.38 -13.59 10.26
C VAL A 44 17.00 -12.87 11.56
N ALA A 45 17.47 -13.34 12.72
CA ALA A 45 17.16 -12.71 14.01
C ALA A 45 17.66 -11.26 14.10
N LYS A 46 18.80 -10.95 13.48
CA LYS A 46 19.35 -9.57 13.44
C LYS A 46 18.49 -8.67 12.57
N VAL A 47 18.11 -9.16 11.38
CA VAL A 47 17.26 -8.41 10.46
C VAL A 47 15.88 -8.16 11.07
N ASN A 48 15.25 -9.18 11.67
CA ASN A 48 13.97 -9.03 12.36
C ASN A 48 14.07 -8.03 13.52
N LYS A 49 15.13 -8.06 14.32
CA LYS A 49 15.33 -7.07 15.38
C LYS A 49 15.39 -5.65 14.84
N MET A 50 16.06 -5.42 13.70
CA MET A 50 16.09 -4.12 13.04
C MET A 50 14.71 -3.73 12.49
N ALA A 51 13.99 -4.69 11.90
CA ALA A 51 12.63 -4.47 11.44
C ALA A 51 11.72 -3.99 12.57
N ASP A 52 11.78 -4.65 13.72
CA ASP A 52 10.92 -4.34 14.88
C ASP A 52 11.30 -3.04 15.58
N SER A 53 12.59 -2.74 15.70
CA SER A 53 13.07 -1.62 16.54
C SER A 53 13.27 -0.32 15.76
N VAL A 54 13.49 -0.38 14.45
CA VAL A 54 13.80 0.79 13.62
C VAL A 54 12.68 1.06 12.61
N PHE A 55 12.32 0.06 11.82
CA PHE A 55 11.43 0.24 10.68
C PHE A 55 9.95 0.24 11.07
N ALA A 56 9.50 -0.72 11.88
CA ALA A 56 8.11 -0.85 12.25
C ALA A 56 7.53 0.36 13.02
N PRO A 57 8.25 1.03 13.93
CA PRO A 57 7.75 2.25 14.57
C PRO A 57 7.41 3.36 13.57
N ILE A 58 8.29 3.59 12.58
CA ILE A 58 8.06 4.61 11.55
C ILE A 58 6.89 4.20 10.64
N LEU A 59 6.78 2.92 10.30
CA LEU A 59 5.67 2.41 9.49
C LEU A 59 4.32 2.58 10.18
N ARG A 60 4.25 2.36 11.51
CA ARG A 60 3.02 2.59 12.29
C ARG A 60 2.59 4.05 12.21
N GLU A 61 3.51 4.98 12.42
CA GLU A 61 3.22 6.41 12.28
C GLU A 61 2.64 6.74 10.91
N LEU A 62 3.23 6.22 9.82
CA LEU A 62 2.79 6.49 8.45
C LEU A 62 1.41 5.87 8.14
N VAL A 63 1.08 4.73 8.74
CA VAL A 63 -0.29 4.18 8.70
C VAL A 63 -1.26 5.06 9.49
N ASP A 64 -0.88 5.49 10.68
CA ASP A 64 -1.73 6.36 11.52
C ASP A 64 -1.98 7.73 10.85
N GLU A 65 -1.03 8.22 10.06
CA GLU A 65 -1.15 9.41 9.23
C GLU A 65 -1.96 9.18 7.93
N GLY A 66 -2.32 7.93 7.63
CA GLY A 66 -3.12 7.57 6.45
C GLY A 66 -2.35 7.55 5.13
N MET A 67 -1.02 7.49 5.17
CA MET A 67 -0.21 7.45 3.94
C MET A 67 -0.31 6.12 3.21
N ILE A 68 -0.47 5.02 3.95
CA ILE A 68 -0.82 3.68 3.46
C ILE A 68 -1.90 3.07 4.33
N TYR A 69 -2.54 2.01 3.88
CA TYR A 69 -3.60 1.35 4.65
C TYR A 69 -3.06 0.44 5.75
N SER A 70 -2.04 -0.33 5.45
CA SER A 70 -1.45 -1.29 6.39
C SER A 70 -0.10 -1.79 5.92
N PHE A 71 0.63 -2.42 6.81
CA PHE A 71 1.87 -3.13 6.53
C PHE A 71 2.00 -4.35 7.42
N GLY A 72 2.90 -5.23 7.08
CA GLY A 72 3.27 -6.35 7.93
C GLY A 72 4.54 -7.05 7.46
N ASN A 73 5.09 -7.86 8.35
CA ASN A 73 6.20 -8.74 8.06
C ASN A 73 5.73 -10.19 8.14
N PHE A 74 6.29 -11.03 7.30
CA PHE A 74 6.08 -12.46 7.37
C PHE A 74 7.36 -13.21 7.00
N SER A 75 7.53 -14.38 7.62
CA SER A 75 8.59 -15.30 7.29
C SER A 75 7.99 -16.60 6.80
N HIS A 76 8.69 -17.32 5.95
CA HIS A 76 8.22 -18.67 5.62
C HIS A 76 8.47 -19.62 6.81
N SER A 77 7.49 -20.43 7.13
CA SER A 77 7.68 -21.56 8.05
C SER A 77 8.09 -22.82 7.31
N TRP A 78 7.85 -22.84 6.00
CA TRP A 78 8.05 -23.99 5.13
C TRP A 78 8.06 -23.55 3.68
N GLY A 79 9.04 -23.96 2.88
CA GLY A 79 9.01 -23.74 1.44
C GLY A 79 10.28 -23.15 0.85
N ASP A 80 10.22 -21.96 0.30
CA ASP A 80 11.25 -21.35 -0.53
C ASP A 80 12.34 -20.60 0.26
N GLU A 81 13.26 -19.95 -0.46
CA GLU A 81 14.40 -19.22 0.10
C GLU A 81 14.07 -17.80 0.62
N TRP A 82 12.86 -17.26 0.32
CA TRP A 82 12.45 -15.91 0.68
C TRP A 82 11.92 -15.85 2.12
N ASN A 83 12.82 -15.64 3.07
CA ASN A 83 12.57 -15.92 4.48
C ASN A 83 12.36 -14.68 5.36
N VAL A 84 12.60 -13.48 4.85
CA VAL A 84 12.29 -12.20 5.52
C VAL A 84 11.55 -11.30 4.56
N ASN A 85 10.27 -11.13 4.78
CA ASN A 85 9.41 -10.46 3.82
C ASN A 85 8.60 -9.36 4.49
N THR A 86 8.35 -8.28 3.75
CA THR A 86 7.52 -7.16 4.19
C THR A 86 6.46 -6.90 3.13
N TRP A 87 5.25 -6.59 3.55
CA TRP A 87 4.20 -6.17 2.64
C TRP A 87 3.59 -4.83 3.07
N TYR A 88 3.06 -4.12 2.09
CA TYR A 88 2.37 -2.84 2.25
C TYR A 88 1.08 -2.87 1.45
N THR A 89 0.02 -2.23 1.94
CA THR A 89 -1.18 -1.98 1.14
C THR A 89 -1.38 -0.48 0.96
N ALA A 90 -1.58 -0.06 -0.28
CA ALA A 90 -1.76 1.33 -0.64
C ALA A 90 -2.97 1.50 -1.57
N LYS A 91 -3.52 2.70 -1.62
CA LYS A 91 -4.63 3.03 -2.50
C LYS A 91 -4.24 2.82 -3.97
N ASP A 92 -3.10 3.37 -4.36
CA ASP A 92 -2.58 3.40 -5.72
C ASP A 92 -1.06 3.60 -5.69
N MET A 93 -0.40 3.55 -6.85
CA MET A 93 1.05 3.75 -6.95
C MET A 93 1.49 5.15 -6.53
N ALA A 94 0.73 6.19 -6.86
CA ALA A 94 1.08 7.55 -6.50
C ALA A 94 1.07 7.77 -4.98
N SER A 95 0.15 7.13 -4.27
CA SER A 95 0.10 7.10 -2.80
C SER A 95 1.27 6.30 -2.23
N PHE A 96 1.61 5.17 -2.84
CA PHE A 96 2.75 4.35 -2.43
C PHE A 96 4.08 5.10 -2.62
N ASP A 97 4.29 5.78 -3.74
CA ASP A 97 5.51 6.55 -4.00
C ASP A 97 5.70 7.66 -2.96
N LYS A 98 4.65 8.41 -2.63
CA LYS A 98 4.69 9.44 -1.58
C LYS A 98 5.03 8.86 -0.21
N PHE A 99 4.39 7.75 0.13
CA PHE A 99 4.70 7.02 1.36
C PHE A 99 6.16 6.58 1.39
N TRP A 100 6.65 6.00 0.30
CA TRP A 100 8.01 5.48 0.24
C TRP A 100 9.06 6.57 0.41
N ASP A 101 8.88 7.72 -0.25
CA ASP A 101 9.75 8.89 -0.10
C ASP A 101 9.80 9.38 1.35
N GLU A 102 8.65 9.49 2.01
CA GLU A 102 8.58 9.92 3.41
C GLU A 102 9.17 8.87 4.36
N TYR A 103 8.92 7.59 4.11
CA TYR A 103 9.47 6.49 4.90
C TYR A 103 10.99 6.48 4.86
N VAL A 104 11.59 6.53 3.68
CA VAL A 104 13.04 6.59 3.51
C VAL A 104 13.63 7.85 4.15
N SER A 105 12.96 9.01 4.00
CA SER A 105 13.35 10.26 4.62
C SER A 105 13.39 10.17 6.15
N ARG A 106 12.34 9.60 6.77
CA ARG A 106 12.29 9.43 8.25
C ARG A 106 13.35 8.49 8.76
N ILE A 107 13.57 7.36 8.08
CA ILE A 107 14.66 6.44 8.42
C ILE A 107 16.02 7.17 8.37
N GLY A 108 16.28 7.87 7.27
CA GLY A 108 17.55 8.59 7.12
C GLY A 108 17.79 9.65 8.20
N LYS A 109 16.75 10.36 8.62
CA LYS A 109 16.83 11.40 9.66
C LYS A 109 16.98 10.82 11.07
N ARG A 110 16.19 9.78 11.41
CA ARG A 110 16.12 9.24 12.78
C ARG A 110 17.16 8.16 13.05
N HIS A 111 17.50 7.40 12.02
CA HIS A 111 18.39 6.23 12.12
C HIS A 111 19.39 6.21 10.95
N PRO A 112 20.33 7.18 10.89
CA PRO A 112 21.32 7.27 9.81
C PRO A 112 22.08 5.95 9.62
N GLY A 113 22.12 5.44 8.40
CA GLY A 113 22.80 4.19 8.04
C GLY A 113 22.04 2.91 8.36
N ALA A 114 20.86 2.96 8.98
CA ALA A 114 20.06 1.76 9.31
C ALA A 114 19.71 0.95 8.05
N TRP A 115 19.31 1.63 6.98
CA TRP A 115 18.99 0.98 5.71
C TRP A 115 20.18 0.17 5.18
N ALA A 116 21.35 0.82 5.00
CA ALA A 116 22.58 0.16 4.54
C ALA A 116 23.01 -0.98 5.47
N SER A 117 22.82 -0.81 6.79
CA SER A 117 23.11 -1.83 7.78
C SER A 117 22.20 -3.04 7.72
N THR A 118 21.01 -2.90 7.13
CA THR A 118 20.05 -4.00 6.96
C THR A 118 20.26 -4.71 5.64
N VAL A 119 20.31 -3.97 4.54
CA VAL A 119 20.38 -4.57 3.18
C VAL A 119 21.66 -5.37 2.96
N LYS A 120 22.74 -5.12 3.71
CA LYS A 120 23.97 -5.93 3.64
C LYS A 120 23.75 -7.41 4.00
N TYR A 121 22.66 -7.74 4.71
CA TYR A 121 22.30 -9.12 5.04
C TYR A 121 21.47 -9.79 3.96
N PHE A 122 20.99 -9.04 2.96
CA PHE A 122 20.18 -9.59 1.87
C PHE A 122 21.09 -10.25 0.84
N GLN A 123 20.93 -11.54 0.65
CA GLN A 123 21.58 -12.30 -0.41
C GLN A 123 20.89 -12.09 -1.76
N ALA A 124 19.58 -11.91 -1.72
CA ALA A 124 18.76 -11.56 -2.86
C ALA A 124 17.53 -10.75 -2.39
N HIS A 125 16.98 -9.98 -3.31
CA HIS A 125 15.83 -9.12 -3.08
C HIS A 125 14.97 -9.03 -4.35
N LYS A 126 13.65 -9.01 -4.18
CA LYS A 126 12.70 -8.70 -5.25
C LYS A 126 11.47 -8.04 -4.66
N ASP A 127 10.88 -7.10 -5.41
CA ASP A 127 9.59 -6.52 -5.12
C ASP A 127 8.55 -7.00 -6.12
N ASN A 128 7.37 -7.31 -5.63
CA ASN A 128 6.22 -7.62 -6.46
C ASN A 128 5.06 -6.69 -6.10
N ILE A 129 4.35 -6.24 -7.12
CA ILE A 129 3.15 -5.43 -6.97
C ILE A 129 1.96 -6.22 -7.47
N TYR A 130 0.96 -6.33 -6.63
CA TYR A 130 -0.28 -7.04 -6.91
C TYR A 130 -1.47 -6.09 -6.78
N THR A 131 -2.51 -6.33 -7.56
CA THR A 131 -3.81 -5.72 -7.35
C THR A 131 -4.63 -6.61 -6.41
N ILE A 132 -5.16 -6.04 -5.34
CA ILE A 132 -6.04 -6.78 -4.41
C ILE A 132 -7.42 -6.90 -5.07
N ARG A 133 -7.81 -8.11 -5.45
CA ARG A 133 -9.11 -8.37 -6.07
C ARG A 133 -10.26 -8.42 -5.06
N TYR A 134 -9.95 -8.82 -3.84
CA TYR A 134 -10.93 -8.96 -2.77
C TYR A 134 -10.21 -8.84 -1.42
N GLN A 135 -10.76 -8.04 -0.52
CA GLN A 135 -10.31 -7.91 0.86
C GLN A 135 -11.51 -7.76 1.77
N TYR A 136 -11.53 -8.50 2.87
CA TYR A 136 -12.55 -8.38 3.91
C TYR A 136 -11.88 -8.38 5.30
N PRO A 137 -12.23 -7.46 6.20
CA PRO A 137 -13.03 -6.27 5.93
C PRO A 137 -12.35 -5.32 4.92
N GLU A 138 -13.16 -4.48 4.27
CA GLU A 138 -12.60 -3.44 3.40
C GLU A 138 -11.72 -2.48 4.21
N PRO A 139 -10.65 -1.90 3.59
CA PRO A 139 -9.82 -0.91 4.26
C PRO A 139 -10.69 0.26 4.74
N SER A 140 -10.65 0.57 6.02
CA SER A 140 -11.32 1.77 6.53
C SER A 140 -10.58 3.00 6.03
N THR A 141 -11.21 3.77 5.15
CA THR A 141 -10.77 5.15 4.89
C THR A 141 -11.03 5.96 6.15
N LYS A 142 -9.97 6.29 6.88
CA LYS A 142 -10.05 7.27 7.97
C LYS A 142 -10.16 8.67 7.41
#